data_225d129611a24867860b552e152891a0
#
_entry.id   225d129611a24867860b552e152891a0
#
_cell.length_a   1.000
_cell.length_b   1.000
_cell.length_c   1.000
_cell.angle_alpha   90.00
_cell.angle_beta   90.00
_cell.angle_gamma   90.00
#
_symmetry.space_group_name_H-M   'P 1'
#
loop_
_entity.id
_entity.type
_entity.pdbx_description
1 polymer ?
#
loop_
_entity_poly.entity_id
_entity_poly.type
_entity_poly.pdbx_seq_one_letter_code
_entity_poly.pdbx_strand_id
1 'polypeptide(L)'
;MKEITGRFVLAVVVGAFGVIIAVNLALAWFAVSTFPGLEVANSYVASQRFEAARSAQRALGWEARLEYREGALRLDLREEATGRPADVAGLRLRVGRTTTARADAEPAVTEAGGSYLAPIALGPGLWRVTIEAEARDGTRFSQRHEIFVRAEG
;
A
#
# COMPACT_ATOMS: atom_id res chain seq x y z
N MET A 1 8.58 -42.02 -56.16
CA MET A 1 8.28 -41.40 -54.84
C MET A 1 9.16 -42.11 -53.83
N LYS A 2 9.98 -41.34 -53.03
CA LYS A 2 10.77 -41.96 -51.97
C LYS A 2 9.85 -42.47 -50.87
N GLU A 3 9.93 -43.79 -50.59
CA GLU A 3 9.15 -44.38 -49.50
C GLU A 3 9.62 -43.81 -48.17
N ILE A 4 8.67 -43.29 -47.38
CA ILE A 4 8.93 -42.77 -46.02
C ILE A 4 9.16 -43.97 -45.11
N THR A 5 10.39 -44.20 -44.71
CA THR A 5 10.78 -45.26 -43.81
C THR A 5 10.42 -44.93 -42.36
N GLY A 6 9.97 -45.91 -41.56
CA GLY A 6 9.66 -45.68 -40.14
C GLY A 6 10.80 -45.04 -39.34
N ARG A 7 12.07 -45.33 -39.73
CA ARG A 7 13.27 -44.73 -39.13
C ARG A 7 13.34 -43.19 -39.39
N PHE A 8 12.88 -42.75 -40.56
CA PHE A 8 12.81 -41.32 -40.89
C PHE A 8 11.73 -40.62 -40.06
N VAL A 9 10.55 -41.22 -39.93
CA VAL A 9 9.48 -40.68 -39.10
C VAL A 9 9.93 -40.61 -37.65
N LEU A 10 10.57 -41.65 -37.12
CA LEU A 10 11.10 -41.66 -35.75
C LEU A 10 12.13 -40.53 -35.55
N ALA A 11 13.06 -40.35 -36.48
CA ALA A 11 14.09 -39.29 -36.39
C ALA A 11 13.46 -37.89 -36.38
N VAL A 12 12.43 -37.64 -37.22
CA VAL A 12 11.70 -36.36 -37.24
C VAL A 12 10.95 -36.13 -35.92
N VAL A 13 10.25 -37.14 -35.38
CA VAL A 13 9.53 -37.04 -34.14
C VAL A 13 10.50 -36.78 -32.96
N VAL A 14 11.56 -37.57 -32.85
CA VAL A 14 12.56 -37.40 -31.79
C VAL A 14 13.23 -36.02 -31.90
N GLY A 15 13.54 -35.56 -33.12
CA GLY A 15 14.10 -34.24 -33.34
C GLY A 15 13.15 -33.11 -32.89
N ALA A 16 11.88 -33.21 -33.29
CA ALA A 16 10.86 -32.22 -32.91
C ALA A 16 10.65 -32.17 -31.41
N PHE A 17 10.50 -33.32 -30.75
CA PHE A 17 10.39 -33.36 -29.28
C PHE A 17 11.66 -32.88 -28.59
N GLY A 18 12.83 -33.21 -29.13
CA GLY A 18 14.12 -32.72 -28.61
C GLY A 18 14.20 -31.18 -28.60
N VAL A 19 13.76 -30.53 -29.66
CA VAL A 19 13.67 -29.06 -29.72
C VAL A 19 12.69 -28.51 -28.68
N ILE A 20 11.49 -29.09 -28.57
CA ILE A 20 10.49 -28.68 -27.59
C ILE A 20 11.03 -28.79 -26.17
N ILE A 21 11.68 -29.90 -25.84
CA ILE A 21 12.27 -30.12 -24.50
C ILE A 21 13.38 -29.09 -24.23
N ALA A 22 14.28 -28.87 -25.20
CA ALA A 22 15.37 -27.90 -25.04
C ALA A 22 14.85 -26.48 -24.80
N VAL A 23 13.83 -26.05 -25.52
CA VAL A 23 13.19 -24.73 -25.33
C VAL A 23 12.54 -24.65 -23.94
N ASN A 24 11.81 -25.68 -23.53
CA ASN A 24 11.16 -25.66 -22.21
C ASN A 24 12.19 -25.67 -21.07
N LEU A 25 13.30 -26.39 -21.18
CA LEU A 25 14.38 -26.34 -20.21
C LEU A 25 15.06 -24.97 -20.15
N ALA A 26 15.28 -24.32 -21.30
CA ALA A 26 15.81 -22.97 -21.34
C ALA A 26 14.84 -21.97 -20.67
N LEU A 27 13.54 -22.06 -20.96
CA LEU A 27 12.53 -21.23 -20.32
C LEU A 27 12.48 -21.45 -18.81
N ALA A 28 12.54 -22.71 -18.36
CA ALA A 28 12.57 -23.03 -16.93
C ALA A 28 13.84 -22.46 -16.26
N TRP A 29 14.99 -22.57 -16.91
CA TRP A 29 16.23 -21.97 -16.42
C TRP A 29 16.11 -20.44 -16.30
N PHE A 30 15.63 -19.76 -17.32
CA PHE A 30 15.41 -18.31 -17.26
C PHE A 30 14.42 -17.92 -16.19
N ALA A 31 13.31 -18.66 -16.07
CA ALA A 31 12.30 -18.39 -15.02
C ALA A 31 12.92 -18.50 -13.63
N VAL A 32 13.72 -19.51 -13.33
CA VAL A 32 14.34 -19.71 -12.02
C VAL A 32 15.49 -18.73 -11.79
N SER A 33 16.33 -18.48 -12.80
CA SER A 33 17.54 -17.63 -12.66
C SER A 33 17.20 -16.14 -12.58
N THR A 34 16.09 -15.72 -13.19
CA THR A 34 15.63 -14.31 -13.15
C THR A 34 14.59 -14.05 -12.05
N PHE A 35 14.16 -15.10 -11.32
CA PHE A 35 13.21 -14.94 -10.24
C PHE A 35 13.88 -14.19 -9.06
N PRO A 36 13.42 -12.99 -8.70
CA PRO A 36 14.05 -12.15 -7.68
C PRO A 36 13.87 -12.69 -6.25
N GLY A 37 13.36 -13.90 -6.11
CA GLY A 37 13.01 -14.50 -4.84
C GLY A 37 11.58 -14.18 -4.40
N LEU A 38 11.15 -14.76 -3.30
CA LEU A 38 9.88 -14.43 -2.68
C LEU A 38 10.01 -13.04 -2.03
N GLU A 39 9.19 -12.09 -2.42
CA GLU A 39 9.12 -10.75 -1.81
C GLU A 39 8.79 -10.82 -0.30
N VAL A 40 8.17 -11.93 0.12
CA VAL A 40 7.89 -12.27 1.52
C VAL A 40 8.31 -13.72 1.77
N ALA A 41 9.32 -13.92 2.60
CA ALA A 41 9.87 -15.26 2.92
C ALA A 41 8.82 -16.22 3.53
N ASN A 42 7.75 -15.68 4.13
CA ASN A 42 6.63 -16.45 4.66
C ASN A 42 5.36 -15.58 4.73
N SER A 43 4.41 -15.80 3.81
CA SER A 43 3.13 -15.10 3.76
C SER A 43 2.31 -15.30 5.06
N TYR A 44 2.45 -16.43 5.72
CA TYR A 44 1.78 -16.70 6.99
C TYR A 44 2.31 -15.79 8.11
N VAL A 45 3.62 -15.62 8.24
CA VAL A 45 4.22 -14.72 9.23
C VAL A 45 3.85 -13.27 8.95
N ALA A 46 3.81 -12.88 7.67
CA ALA A 46 3.37 -11.53 7.29
C ALA A 46 1.91 -11.29 7.67
N SER A 47 1.02 -12.26 7.42
CA SER A 47 -0.39 -12.19 7.82
C SER A 47 -0.56 -12.10 9.33
N GLN A 48 0.18 -12.89 10.10
CA GLN A 48 0.16 -12.84 11.56
C GLN A 48 0.60 -11.47 12.10
N ARG A 49 1.67 -10.91 11.55
CA ARG A 49 2.14 -9.57 11.93
C ARG A 49 1.14 -8.48 11.58
N PHE A 50 0.49 -8.59 10.43
CA PHE A 50 -0.56 -7.67 10.00
C PHE A 50 -1.78 -7.71 10.93
N GLU A 51 -2.25 -8.93 11.29
CA GLU A 51 -3.37 -9.09 12.21
C GLU A 51 -3.03 -8.60 13.63
N ALA A 52 -1.82 -8.87 14.12
CA ALA A 52 -1.36 -8.36 15.41
C ALA A 52 -1.30 -6.82 15.42
N ALA A 53 -0.74 -6.20 14.37
CA ALA A 53 -0.69 -4.75 14.24
C ALA A 53 -2.09 -4.12 14.16
N ARG A 54 -3.00 -4.74 13.39
CA ARG A 54 -4.39 -4.30 13.28
C ARG A 54 -5.15 -4.43 14.61
N SER A 55 -4.92 -5.51 15.36
CA SER A 55 -5.50 -5.71 16.67
C SER A 55 -4.99 -4.68 17.68
N ALA A 56 -3.67 -4.43 17.69
CA ALA A 56 -3.07 -3.39 18.54
C ALA A 56 -3.62 -1.99 18.22
N GLN A 57 -3.74 -1.65 16.92
CA GLN A 57 -4.35 -0.38 16.50
C GLN A 57 -5.81 -0.26 16.98
N ARG A 58 -6.61 -1.32 16.88
CA ARG A 58 -8.00 -1.30 17.39
C ARG A 58 -8.06 -1.12 18.90
N ALA A 59 -7.11 -1.71 19.62
CA ALA A 59 -7.05 -1.60 21.08
C ALA A 59 -6.74 -0.18 21.56
N LEU A 60 -6.15 0.69 20.72
CA LEU A 60 -6.00 2.11 21.02
C LEU A 60 -7.35 2.82 21.18
N GLY A 61 -8.41 2.33 20.53
CA GLY A 61 -9.73 2.96 20.56
C GLY A 61 -9.71 4.42 20.07
N TRP A 62 -8.86 4.73 19.10
CA TRP A 62 -8.75 6.09 18.59
C TRP A 62 -9.73 6.33 17.44
N GLU A 63 -10.43 7.45 17.50
CA GLU A 63 -11.28 7.98 16.44
C GLU A 63 -10.60 9.21 15.81
N ALA A 64 -10.48 9.22 14.49
CA ALA A 64 -9.94 10.36 13.74
C ALA A 64 -11.05 11.06 12.97
N ARG A 65 -11.19 12.37 13.15
CA ARG A 65 -12.06 13.24 12.37
C ARG A 65 -11.23 14.24 11.61
N LEU A 66 -11.36 14.24 10.29
CA LEU A 66 -10.59 15.08 9.40
C LEU A 66 -11.51 16.04 8.65
N GLU A 67 -11.19 17.32 8.71
CA GLU A 67 -11.89 18.38 7.96
C GLU A 67 -10.87 19.18 7.15
N TYR A 68 -11.30 19.68 5.98
CA TYR A 68 -10.53 20.65 5.19
C TYR A 68 -11.30 21.94 5.11
N ARG A 69 -10.75 23.02 5.62
CA ARG A 69 -11.33 24.36 5.60
C ARG A 69 -10.25 25.42 5.47
N GLU A 70 -10.51 26.46 4.74
CA GLU A 70 -9.67 27.67 4.64
C GLU A 70 -8.19 27.37 4.32
N GLY A 71 -7.95 26.40 3.45
CA GLY A 71 -6.58 26.04 3.05
C GLY A 71 -5.80 25.26 4.09
N ALA A 72 -6.45 24.63 5.06
CA ALA A 72 -5.82 23.78 6.05
C ALA A 72 -6.62 22.49 6.31
N LEU A 73 -5.90 21.42 6.60
CA LEU A 73 -6.45 20.20 7.18
C LEU A 73 -6.49 20.35 8.69
N ARG A 74 -7.64 20.08 9.27
CA ARG A 74 -7.83 19.95 10.72
C ARG A 74 -8.11 18.49 11.06
N LEU A 75 -7.29 17.92 11.90
CA LEU A 75 -7.44 16.57 12.41
C LEU A 75 -7.72 16.61 13.92
N ASP A 76 -8.86 16.05 14.31
CA ASP A 76 -9.18 15.73 15.69
C ASP A 76 -8.95 14.23 15.90
N LEU A 77 -7.96 13.87 16.71
CA LEU A 77 -7.67 12.48 17.07
C LEU A 77 -7.97 12.29 18.55
N ARG A 78 -8.97 11.46 18.86
CA ARG A 78 -9.50 11.29 20.22
C ARG A 78 -9.62 9.83 20.59
N GLU A 79 -9.56 9.56 21.88
CA GLU A 79 -9.98 8.26 22.44
C GLU A 79 -11.50 8.17 22.39
N GLU A 80 -12.03 7.13 21.74
CA GLU A 80 -13.47 6.91 21.58
C GLU A 80 -14.20 6.79 22.92
N ALA A 81 -13.57 6.11 23.89
CA ALA A 81 -14.17 5.85 25.21
C ALA A 81 -14.28 7.09 26.09
N THR A 82 -13.33 8.02 26.01
CA THR A 82 -13.22 9.17 26.93
C THR A 82 -13.50 10.51 26.26
N GLY A 83 -13.42 10.58 24.95
CA GLY A 83 -13.47 11.80 24.15
C GLY A 83 -12.26 12.72 24.34
N ARG A 84 -11.24 12.28 25.10
CA ARG A 84 -10.00 13.05 25.31
C ARG A 84 -9.13 13.03 24.06
N PRO A 85 -8.29 14.05 23.83
CA PRO A 85 -7.27 13.98 22.81
C PRO A 85 -6.40 12.74 23.00
N ALA A 86 -6.12 12.03 21.90
CA ALA A 86 -5.25 10.86 21.91
C ALA A 86 -3.83 11.24 22.30
N ASP A 87 -3.17 10.43 23.13
CA ASP A 87 -1.78 10.67 23.54
C ASP A 87 -0.80 10.18 22.47
N VAL A 88 -0.42 11.09 21.57
CA VAL A 88 0.36 10.83 20.37
C VAL A 88 1.82 11.19 20.57
N ALA A 89 2.73 10.27 20.27
CA ALA A 89 4.17 10.52 20.28
C ALA A 89 4.65 11.14 18.96
N GLY A 90 3.98 10.84 17.84
CA GLY A 90 4.30 11.36 16.52
C GLY A 90 3.11 11.29 15.58
N LEU A 91 2.97 12.30 14.72
CA LEU A 91 1.88 12.38 13.73
C LEU A 91 2.41 12.87 12.39
N ARG A 92 1.97 12.20 11.31
CA ARG A 92 2.21 12.61 9.93
C ARG A 92 0.92 12.53 9.14
N LEU A 93 0.75 13.48 8.23
CA LEU A 93 -0.33 13.46 7.25
C LEU A 93 0.28 13.36 5.86
N ARG A 94 -0.11 12.37 5.09
CA ARG A 94 0.22 12.29 3.66
C ARG A 94 -1.01 12.57 2.84
N VAL A 95 -0.91 13.53 1.94
CA VAL A 95 -2.00 14.01 1.12
C VAL A 95 -1.65 13.74 -0.34
N GLY A 96 -2.50 13.04 -1.05
CA GLY A 96 -2.30 12.72 -2.45
C GLY A 96 -3.62 12.68 -3.23
N ARG A 97 -3.53 12.77 -4.55
CA ARG A 97 -4.70 12.53 -5.40
C ARG A 97 -4.93 11.04 -5.59
N THR A 98 -6.20 10.64 -5.64
CA THR A 98 -6.57 9.22 -5.86
C THR A 98 -6.13 8.69 -7.22
N THR A 99 -5.87 9.56 -8.19
CA THR A 99 -5.58 9.20 -9.59
C THR A 99 -4.12 9.36 -10.01
N THR A 100 -3.28 10.06 -9.24
CA THR A 100 -1.87 10.30 -9.60
C THR A 100 -0.98 10.42 -8.37
N ALA A 101 0.08 9.62 -8.30
CA ALA A 101 1.09 9.69 -7.24
C ALA A 101 1.99 10.95 -7.29
N ARG A 102 1.86 11.78 -8.34
CA ARG A 102 2.71 12.98 -8.55
C ARG A 102 2.38 14.16 -7.64
N ALA A 103 1.31 14.10 -6.88
CA ALA A 103 0.84 15.20 -6.03
C ALA A 103 0.89 14.85 -4.54
N ASP A 104 1.70 13.84 -4.16
CA ASP A 104 1.84 13.45 -2.76
C ASP A 104 2.62 14.52 -2.02
N ALA A 105 2.01 15.07 -0.97
CA ALA A 105 2.58 16.08 -0.10
C ALA A 105 2.49 15.65 1.36
N GLU A 106 3.49 15.99 2.15
CA GLU A 106 3.50 15.84 3.59
C GLU A 106 3.51 17.24 4.24
N PRO A 107 2.33 17.83 4.52
CA PRO A 107 2.27 19.13 5.16
C PRO A 107 2.79 19.06 6.59
N ALA A 108 3.45 20.14 7.04
CA ALA A 108 3.85 20.29 8.43
C ALA A 108 2.62 20.30 9.33
N VAL A 109 2.64 19.46 10.37
CA VAL A 109 1.54 19.34 11.32
C VAL A 109 1.90 20.07 12.59
N THR A 110 0.99 20.94 13.06
CA THR A 110 1.14 21.69 14.32
C THR A 110 -0.03 21.34 15.24
N GLU A 111 0.25 21.07 16.50
CA GLU A 111 -0.78 20.88 17.51
C GLU A 111 -1.33 22.25 17.97
N ALA A 112 -2.64 22.35 18.03
CA ALA A 112 -3.35 23.54 18.48
C ALA A 112 -4.63 23.18 19.22
N GLY A 113 -4.62 23.36 20.54
CA GLY A 113 -5.80 23.17 21.38
C GLY A 113 -6.40 21.76 21.38
N GLY A 114 -5.59 20.73 21.30
CA GLY A 114 -6.00 19.33 21.26
C GLY A 114 -6.49 18.85 19.89
N SER A 115 -6.27 19.64 18.86
CA SER A 115 -6.43 19.32 17.44
C SER A 115 -5.10 19.50 16.72
N TYR A 116 -4.96 18.91 15.54
CA TYR A 116 -3.78 19.05 14.69
C TYR A 116 -4.15 19.83 13.44
N LEU A 117 -3.36 20.84 13.10
CA LEU A 117 -3.54 21.70 11.92
C LEU A 117 -2.39 21.46 10.95
N ALA A 118 -2.71 21.31 9.68
CA ALA A 118 -1.75 21.14 8.60
C ALA A 118 -2.13 22.05 7.42
N PRO A 119 -1.47 23.23 7.30
CA PRO A 119 -1.71 24.13 6.18
C PRO A 119 -1.33 23.48 4.86
N ILE A 120 -2.25 23.43 3.93
CA ILE A 120 -2.05 22.90 2.59
C ILE A 120 -3.12 23.42 1.64
N ALA A 121 -2.72 23.97 0.51
CA ALA A 121 -3.67 24.40 -0.52
C ALA A 121 -4.05 23.20 -1.42
N LEU A 122 -5.30 22.78 -1.35
CA LEU A 122 -5.84 21.71 -2.17
C LEU A 122 -6.76 22.28 -3.24
N GLY A 123 -6.45 22.01 -4.50
CA GLY A 123 -7.34 22.35 -5.61
C GLY A 123 -8.59 21.46 -5.64
N PRO A 124 -9.61 21.82 -6.45
CA PRO A 124 -10.85 21.06 -6.56
C PRO A 124 -10.63 19.60 -6.94
N GLY A 125 -11.44 18.70 -6.37
CA GLY A 125 -11.44 17.28 -6.67
C GLY A 125 -11.32 16.38 -5.45
N LEU A 126 -11.13 15.08 -5.69
CA LEU A 126 -11.03 14.07 -4.65
C LEU A 126 -9.57 13.91 -4.21
N TRP A 127 -9.36 14.01 -2.91
CA TRP A 127 -8.07 13.88 -2.25
C TRP A 127 -8.11 12.74 -1.24
N ARG A 128 -7.02 12.03 -1.16
CA ARG A 128 -6.78 11.01 -0.14
C ARG A 128 -5.81 11.53 0.89
N VAL A 129 -6.21 11.49 2.14
CA VAL A 129 -5.35 11.82 3.27
C VAL A 129 -5.10 10.55 4.07
N THR A 130 -3.82 10.20 4.21
CA THR A 130 -3.40 9.10 5.08
C THR A 130 -2.88 9.71 6.37
N ILE A 131 -3.52 9.37 7.47
CA ILE A 131 -3.11 9.72 8.83
C ILE A 131 -2.20 8.60 9.33
N GLU A 132 -1.00 8.93 9.75
CA GLU A 132 -0.06 8.01 10.38
C GLU A 132 0.33 8.61 11.73
N ALA A 133 -0.03 7.91 12.81
CA ALA A 133 0.29 8.34 14.17
C ALA A 133 0.97 7.20 14.93
N GLU A 134 1.72 7.55 15.95
CA GLU A 134 2.36 6.62 16.87
C GLU A 134 1.97 6.99 18.29
N ALA A 135 1.43 6.01 19.02
CA ALA A 135 1.13 6.16 20.44
C ALA A 135 2.42 6.10 21.26
N ARG A 136 2.39 6.57 22.51
CA ARG A 136 3.59 6.58 23.37
C ARG A 136 4.15 5.19 23.66
N ASP A 137 3.33 4.16 23.57
CA ASP A 137 3.74 2.75 23.71
C ASP A 137 4.36 2.17 22.43
N GLY A 138 4.48 2.96 21.36
CA GLY A 138 4.98 2.55 20.06
C GLY A 138 3.93 1.90 19.15
N THR A 139 2.67 1.82 19.57
CA THR A 139 1.61 1.28 18.74
C THR A 139 1.32 2.22 17.58
N ARG A 140 1.32 1.68 16.36
CA ARG A 140 1.05 2.46 15.15
C ARG A 140 -0.43 2.54 14.88
N PHE A 141 -0.88 3.74 14.52
CA PHE A 141 -2.21 4.03 14.03
C PHE A 141 -2.11 4.53 12.59
N SER A 142 -2.91 3.94 11.70
CA SER A 142 -2.99 4.40 10.31
C SER A 142 -4.43 4.35 9.82
N GLN A 143 -4.91 5.47 9.30
CA GLN A 143 -6.25 5.58 8.74
C GLN A 143 -6.23 6.41 7.47
N ARG A 144 -7.07 6.04 6.49
CA ARG A 144 -7.26 6.77 5.25
C ARG A 144 -8.60 7.46 5.25
N HIS A 145 -8.60 8.72 4.85
CA HIS A 145 -9.79 9.52 4.62
C HIS A 145 -9.80 10.03 3.19
N GLU A 146 -10.99 10.14 2.62
CA GLU A 146 -11.19 10.79 1.34
C GLU A 146 -11.97 12.08 1.59
N ILE A 147 -11.46 13.18 1.04
CA ILE A 147 -12.08 14.50 1.11
C ILE A 147 -12.32 15.02 -0.30
N PHE A 148 -13.49 15.57 -0.52
CA PHE A 148 -13.84 16.22 -1.77
C PHE A 148 -13.81 17.74 -1.59
N VAL A 149 -12.88 18.40 -2.28
CA VAL A 149 -12.74 19.85 -2.33
C VAL A 149 -13.59 20.37 -3.50
N ARG A 150 -14.54 21.24 -3.21
CA ARG A 150 -15.37 21.88 -4.24
C ARG A 150 -14.63 23.04 -4.88
N ALA A 151 -14.87 23.30 -6.16
CA ALA A 151 -14.49 24.57 -6.76
C ALA A 151 -15.31 25.68 -6.09
N GLU A 152 -14.64 26.67 -5.54
CA GLU A 152 -15.32 27.92 -5.16
C GLU A 152 -15.72 28.60 -6.46
N GLY A 153 -17.03 28.85 -6.63
CA GLY A 153 -17.60 29.51 -7.79
C GLY A 153 -17.39 31.01 -7.76
#